data_ef7a1afca1c27d274af1502cf57d2441
#
_entry.id   ef7a1afca1c27d274af1502cf57d2441
#
_cell.length_a   1.000
_cell.length_b   1.000
_cell.length_c   1.000
_cell.angle_alpha   90.00
_cell.angle_beta   90.00
_cell.angle_gamma   90.00
#
_symmetry.space_group_name_H-M   'P 1'
#
loop_
_entity.id
_entity.type
_entity.pdbx_description
1 polymer ?
#
loop_
_entity_poly.entity_id
_entity_poly.type
_entity_poly.pdbx_seq_one_letter_code
_entity_poly.pdbx_strand_id
1 'polypeptide(L)'
;MRIKSFLFLLIACSCFAQKTTVYTIGDSTMANKSNPTENPEHGWAQVLQQFFDNKVVIDNRAQNGRSTRSFINEKRWDSVLETLKKGDYVFIQFGHNDQKENKPSVYTNPRTAYRQNLIRFVQETRAKGATPVLFSSIVRRNFNAEGTLVDTHGLYPLETRLVATDFKVPFIDLQYLTELLEESYGVEGSKKLHLHFNAGESTFYKTEKHDDTHLSLLGATEIAKLAIAELKKTDLDLKKHIK
;
A
#
# COMPACT_ATOMS: atom_id res chain seq x y z
N MET A 1 23.34 -12.10 68.05
CA MET A 1 22.23 -11.70 67.17
C MET A 1 22.81 -11.37 65.81
N ARG A 2 22.69 -12.23 64.78
CA ARG A 2 23.31 -12.01 63.46
C ARG A 2 22.25 -11.44 62.49
N ILE A 3 22.43 -10.18 62.12
CA ILE A 3 21.58 -9.49 61.12
C ILE A 3 21.94 -10.02 59.74
N LYS A 4 21.01 -10.71 59.08
CA LYS A 4 21.14 -11.12 57.68
C LYS A 4 20.66 -9.97 56.80
N SER A 5 21.58 -9.23 56.17
CA SER A 5 21.25 -8.23 55.17
C SER A 5 20.77 -8.93 53.89
N PHE A 6 19.51 -8.73 53.53
CA PHE A 6 18.94 -9.15 52.25
C PHE A 6 19.23 -8.05 51.20
N LEU A 7 20.11 -8.38 50.28
CA LEU A 7 20.42 -7.47 49.14
C LEU A 7 19.32 -7.68 48.09
N PHE A 8 18.40 -6.72 47.93
CA PHE A 8 17.41 -6.69 46.88
C PHE A 8 18.07 -6.23 45.57
N LEU A 9 18.29 -7.15 44.63
CA LEU A 9 18.79 -6.85 43.29
C LEU A 9 17.60 -6.33 42.45
N LEU A 10 17.51 -5.01 42.27
CA LEU A 10 16.59 -4.36 41.33
C LEU A 10 17.06 -4.63 39.91
N ILE A 11 16.47 -5.61 39.23
CA ILE A 11 16.65 -5.84 37.80
C ILE A 11 15.83 -4.75 37.09
N ALA A 12 16.50 -3.71 36.62
CA ALA A 12 15.91 -2.72 35.71
C ALA A 12 15.68 -3.42 34.36
N CYS A 13 14.48 -3.91 34.12
CA CYS A 13 14.03 -4.32 32.79
C CYS A 13 13.99 -3.08 31.90
N SER A 14 15.02 -2.86 31.10
CA SER A 14 14.99 -1.87 30.03
C SER A 14 13.95 -2.35 28.99
N CYS A 15 12.69 -1.92 29.12
CA CYS A 15 11.70 -2.07 28.07
C CYS A 15 12.15 -1.21 26.89
N PHE A 16 12.93 -1.76 25.98
CA PHE A 16 13.06 -1.19 24.65
C PHE A 16 11.67 -1.23 24.02
N ALA A 17 11.05 -0.07 23.85
CA ALA A 17 9.76 0.02 23.16
C ALA A 17 9.94 -0.59 21.76
N GLN A 18 9.31 -1.73 21.53
CA GLN A 18 9.37 -2.43 20.25
C GLN A 18 8.74 -1.50 19.19
N LYS A 19 9.46 -1.27 18.10
CA LYS A 19 8.92 -0.50 16.98
C LYS A 19 7.78 -1.27 16.34
N THR A 20 6.72 -0.57 15.97
CA THR A 20 5.62 -1.10 15.19
C THR A 20 6.04 -1.18 13.73
N THR A 21 5.86 -2.32 13.09
CA THR A 21 6.11 -2.47 11.65
C THR A 21 4.80 -2.37 10.88
N VAL A 22 4.80 -1.57 9.82
CA VAL A 22 3.73 -1.52 8.82
C VAL A 22 4.24 -2.22 7.57
N TYR A 23 3.79 -3.45 7.37
CA TYR A 23 4.02 -4.17 6.13
C TYR A 23 3.08 -3.63 5.07
N THR A 24 3.60 -3.35 3.88
CA THR A 24 2.76 -2.98 2.75
C THR A 24 2.85 -4.07 1.68
N ILE A 25 1.70 -4.62 1.28
CA ILE A 25 1.59 -5.64 0.23
C ILE A 25 0.72 -5.14 -0.90
N GLY A 26 1.20 -5.31 -2.13
CA GLY A 26 0.53 -4.75 -3.30
C GLY A 26 1.30 -4.97 -4.59
N ASP A 27 0.93 -4.19 -5.58
CA ASP A 27 1.49 -4.21 -6.92
C ASP A 27 2.49 -3.07 -7.19
N SER A 28 2.71 -2.75 -8.48
CA SER A 28 3.68 -1.74 -8.91
C SER A 28 3.36 -0.31 -8.45
N THR A 29 2.09 0.01 -8.22
CA THR A 29 1.70 1.35 -7.78
C THR A 29 2.11 1.64 -6.33
N MET A 30 2.37 0.59 -5.56
CA MET A 30 2.78 0.62 -4.17
C MET A 30 4.28 0.30 -3.97
N ALA A 31 4.88 -0.47 -4.88
CA ALA A 31 6.20 -1.09 -4.73
C ALA A 31 7.36 -0.08 -4.74
N ASN A 32 8.44 -0.44 -4.03
CA ASN A 32 9.71 0.26 -4.16
C ASN A 32 10.27 0.13 -5.58
N LYS A 33 10.86 1.21 -6.09
CA LYS A 33 11.57 1.22 -7.38
C LYS A 33 13.07 1.21 -7.13
N SER A 34 13.79 0.53 -8.05
CA SER A 34 15.26 0.58 -8.05
C SER A 34 15.76 1.98 -8.40
N ASN A 35 16.94 2.33 -7.89
CA ASN A 35 17.59 3.63 -8.14
C ASN A 35 16.67 4.83 -7.87
N PRO A 36 16.09 4.99 -6.67
CA PRO A 36 15.04 5.98 -6.43
C PRO A 36 15.48 7.43 -6.58
N THR A 37 16.78 7.70 -6.68
CA THR A 37 17.34 9.05 -6.96
C THR A 37 17.38 9.38 -8.45
N GLU A 38 17.39 8.37 -9.31
CA GLU A 38 17.48 8.54 -10.76
C GLU A 38 16.18 8.13 -11.47
N ASN A 39 15.52 7.10 -10.94
CA ASN A 39 14.27 6.58 -11.47
C ASN A 39 13.11 7.52 -11.12
N PRO A 40 12.46 8.15 -12.08
CA PRO A 40 11.31 9.03 -11.82
C PRO A 40 10.06 8.26 -11.35
N GLU A 41 10.02 6.92 -11.54
CA GLU A 41 8.91 6.09 -11.08
C GLU A 41 9.01 5.80 -9.58
N HIS A 42 7.92 6.00 -8.85
CA HIS A 42 7.82 5.71 -7.41
C HIS A 42 6.50 5.00 -7.09
N GLY A 43 6.53 4.08 -6.12
CA GLY A 43 5.31 3.58 -5.50
C GLY A 43 4.90 4.45 -4.33
N TRP A 44 3.59 4.61 -4.09
CA TRP A 44 3.13 5.48 -3.00
C TRP A 44 3.54 4.97 -1.60
N ALA A 45 3.71 3.66 -1.41
CA ALA A 45 4.22 3.14 -0.14
C ALA A 45 5.74 3.32 0.02
N GLN A 46 6.49 3.54 -1.06
CA GLN A 46 7.92 3.84 -1.02
C GLN A 46 8.21 5.14 -0.26
N VAL A 47 7.29 6.09 -0.28
CA VAL A 47 7.45 7.39 0.36
C VAL A 47 6.77 7.49 1.73
N LEU A 48 6.11 6.42 2.21
CA LEU A 48 5.32 6.46 3.46
C LEU A 48 6.16 6.75 4.71
N GLN A 49 7.40 6.29 4.77
CA GLN A 49 8.23 6.43 5.98
C GLN A 49 8.38 7.90 6.42
N GLN A 50 8.37 8.86 5.50
CA GLN A 50 8.50 10.28 5.82
C GLN A 50 7.35 10.82 6.68
N PHE A 51 6.18 10.21 6.64
CA PHE A 51 4.99 10.62 7.37
C PHE A 51 4.89 10.04 8.79
N PHE A 52 5.76 9.11 9.14
CA PHE A 52 5.75 8.47 10.46
C PHE A 52 6.96 8.87 11.30
N ASP A 53 6.79 8.84 12.61
CA ASP A 53 7.88 9.01 13.57
C ASP A 53 8.83 7.80 13.60
N ASN A 54 9.84 7.84 14.45
CA ASN A 54 10.87 6.79 14.54
C ASN A 54 10.39 5.51 15.27
N LYS A 55 9.15 5.48 15.78
CA LYS A 55 8.54 4.32 16.41
C LYS A 55 7.86 3.40 15.40
N VAL A 56 7.65 3.87 14.18
CA VAL A 56 7.08 3.09 13.08
C VAL A 56 8.13 2.84 12.01
N VAL A 57 8.15 1.61 11.51
CA VAL A 57 8.97 1.19 10.36
C VAL A 57 8.05 0.74 9.24
N ILE A 58 8.25 1.27 8.05
CA ILE A 58 7.54 0.81 6.84
C ILE A 58 8.38 -0.29 6.18
N ASP A 59 7.87 -1.51 6.16
CA ASP A 59 8.43 -2.65 5.43
C ASP A 59 7.63 -2.88 4.14
N ASN A 60 8.06 -2.24 3.06
CA ASN A 60 7.36 -2.30 1.79
C ASN A 60 7.71 -3.60 1.04
N ARG A 61 6.79 -4.56 1.09
CA ARG A 61 6.85 -5.87 0.41
C ARG A 61 6.08 -5.90 -0.91
N ALA A 62 5.43 -4.80 -1.31
CA ALA A 62 4.76 -4.71 -2.59
C ALA A 62 5.74 -4.95 -3.75
N GLN A 63 5.25 -5.54 -4.85
CA GLN A 63 6.11 -5.96 -5.94
C GLN A 63 5.47 -5.70 -7.30
N ASN A 64 6.26 -5.14 -8.22
CA ASN A 64 5.84 -4.84 -9.58
C ASN A 64 5.19 -6.05 -10.28
N GLY A 65 4.03 -5.83 -10.88
CA GLY A 65 3.33 -6.84 -11.69
C GLY A 65 2.60 -7.92 -10.90
N ARG A 66 2.56 -7.84 -9.56
CA ARG A 66 1.91 -8.88 -8.74
C ARG A 66 0.43 -8.57 -8.55
N SER A 67 -0.34 -9.64 -8.61
CA SER A 67 -1.74 -9.72 -8.20
C SER A 67 -1.84 -10.43 -6.86
N THR A 68 -3.04 -10.50 -6.27
CA THR A 68 -3.28 -11.31 -5.07
C THR A 68 -2.86 -12.77 -5.28
N ARG A 69 -3.18 -13.35 -6.45
CA ARG A 69 -2.81 -14.72 -6.84
C ARG A 69 -1.30 -14.91 -6.89
N SER A 70 -0.60 -14.10 -7.68
CA SER A 70 0.84 -14.29 -7.87
C SER A 70 1.63 -13.98 -6.60
N PHE A 71 1.17 -13.03 -5.77
CA PHE A 71 1.78 -12.72 -4.48
C PHE A 71 1.73 -13.94 -3.53
N ILE A 72 0.61 -14.68 -3.53
CA ILE A 72 0.46 -15.92 -2.76
C ILE A 72 1.31 -17.05 -3.38
N ASN A 73 1.18 -17.28 -4.69
CA ASN A 73 1.83 -18.40 -5.37
C ASN A 73 3.37 -18.32 -5.33
N GLU A 74 3.92 -17.10 -5.34
CA GLU A 74 5.36 -16.85 -5.20
C GLU A 74 5.84 -16.88 -3.73
N LYS A 75 4.97 -17.27 -2.79
CA LYS A 75 5.25 -17.32 -1.35
C LYS A 75 5.68 -15.98 -0.74
N ARG A 76 5.36 -14.87 -1.40
CA ARG A 76 5.66 -13.52 -0.87
C ARG A 76 4.83 -13.23 0.38
N TRP A 77 3.59 -13.69 0.39
CA TRP A 77 2.74 -13.61 1.57
C TRP A 77 3.29 -14.44 2.74
N ASP A 78 3.76 -15.65 2.47
CA ASP A 78 4.36 -16.51 3.51
C ASP A 78 5.55 -15.80 4.17
N SER A 79 6.40 -15.12 3.38
CA SER A 79 7.55 -14.36 3.92
C SER A 79 7.15 -13.15 4.80
N VAL A 80 5.97 -12.55 4.57
CA VAL A 80 5.41 -11.54 5.47
C VAL A 80 4.96 -12.19 6.77
N LEU A 81 4.22 -13.31 6.68
CA LEU A 81 3.72 -14.03 7.85
C LEU A 81 4.83 -14.56 8.77
N GLU A 82 6.01 -14.89 8.23
CA GLU A 82 7.17 -15.34 9.02
C GLU A 82 7.68 -14.25 9.98
N THR A 83 7.57 -12.98 9.57
CA THR A 83 8.11 -11.84 10.32
C THR A 83 7.05 -11.03 11.06
N LEU A 84 5.77 -11.19 10.68
CA LEU A 84 4.63 -10.45 11.23
C LEU A 84 4.39 -10.78 12.70
N LYS A 85 4.24 -9.75 13.54
CA LYS A 85 4.08 -9.86 14.98
C LYS A 85 2.81 -9.17 15.47
N LYS A 86 2.40 -9.53 16.67
CA LYS A 86 1.32 -8.84 17.38
C LYS A 86 1.63 -7.33 17.50
N GLY A 87 0.65 -6.51 17.13
CA GLY A 87 0.75 -5.05 17.15
C GLY A 87 1.28 -4.42 15.86
N ASP A 88 1.75 -5.23 14.90
CA ASP A 88 2.09 -4.76 13.55
C ASP A 88 0.84 -4.50 12.71
N TYR A 89 1.02 -3.87 11.56
CA TYR A 89 -0.02 -3.58 10.60
C TYR A 89 0.32 -4.17 9.23
N VAL A 90 -0.71 -4.53 8.45
CA VAL A 90 -0.55 -4.91 7.05
C VAL A 90 -1.47 -4.03 6.20
N PHE A 91 -0.88 -3.19 5.35
CA PHE A 91 -1.58 -2.39 4.35
C PHE A 91 -1.68 -3.19 3.06
N ILE A 92 -2.88 -3.40 2.56
CA ILE A 92 -3.19 -4.34 1.48
C ILE A 92 -3.84 -3.58 0.33
N GLN A 93 -3.16 -3.47 -0.82
CA GLN A 93 -3.71 -2.86 -2.04
C GLN A 93 -3.37 -3.70 -3.27
N PHE A 94 -4.36 -4.26 -3.92
CA PHE A 94 -4.24 -5.02 -5.17
C PHE A 94 -5.40 -4.68 -6.11
N GLY A 95 -5.29 -5.11 -7.38
CA GLY A 95 -6.35 -4.98 -8.39
C GLY A 95 -5.80 -4.83 -9.79
N HIS A 96 -4.79 -3.95 -10.00
CA HIS A 96 -4.24 -3.63 -11.33
C HIS A 96 -3.78 -4.85 -12.14
N ASN A 97 -3.30 -5.89 -11.48
CA ASN A 97 -2.86 -7.11 -12.17
C ASN A 97 -3.90 -8.23 -12.07
N ASP A 98 -4.69 -8.25 -11.01
CA ASP A 98 -5.79 -9.21 -10.84
C ASP A 98 -6.78 -9.17 -11.99
N GLN A 99 -7.01 -8.00 -12.59
CA GLN A 99 -7.96 -7.81 -13.69
C GLN A 99 -7.43 -8.23 -15.09
N LYS A 100 -6.18 -8.66 -15.22
CA LYS A 100 -5.57 -9.02 -16.52
C LYS A 100 -5.99 -10.41 -16.99
N GLU A 101 -7.20 -10.54 -17.56
CA GLU A 101 -7.78 -11.80 -18.00
C GLU A 101 -6.91 -12.58 -18.99
N ASN A 102 -6.14 -11.86 -19.82
CA ASN A 102 -5.21 -12.46 -20.78
C ASN A 102 -3.91 -12.98 -20.14
N LYS A 103 -3.74 -12.87 -18.81
CA LYS A 103 -2.57 -13.35 -18.07
C LYS A 103 -2.98 -14.31 -16.93
N PRO A 104 -3.17 -15.60 -17.19
CA PRO A 104 -3.68 -16.57 -16.20
C PRO A 104 -2.85 -16.67 -14.92
N SER A 105 -1.55 -16.37 -14.98
CA SER A 105 -0.65 -16.40 -13.81
C SER A 105 -0.95 -15.31 -12.79
N VAL A 106 -1.61 -14.22 -13.19
CA VAL A 106 -1.96 -13.09 -12.31
C VAL A 106 -3.47 -12.89 -12.18
N TYR A 107 -4.24 -13.23 -13.22
CA TYR A 107 -5.68 -13.01 -13.23
C TYR A 107 -6.40 -13.70 -12.07
N THR A 108 -7.34 -13.00 -11.46
CA THR A 108 -8.30 -13.55 -10.49
C THR A 108 -9.70 -13.01 -10.81
N ASN A 109 -10.70 -13.87 -10.80
CA ASN A 109 -12.08 -13.40 -10.88
C ASN A 109 -12.39 -12.55 -9.63
N PRO A 110 -12.98 -11.35 -9.79
CA PRO A 110 -13.19 -10.41 -8.66
C PRO A 110 -14.07 -11.00 -7.55
N ARG A 111 -15.19 -11.63 -7.92
CA ARG A 111 -16.19 -12.14 -6.95
C ARG A 111 -15.82 -13.46 -6.29
N THR A 112 -14.80 -14.13 -6.78
CA THR A 112 -14.36 -15.44 -6.26
C THR A 112 -12.91 -15.36 -5.77
N ALA A 113 -11.94 -15.69 -6.62
CA ALA A 113 -10.54 -15.82 -6.22
C ALA A 113 -9.94 -14.53 -5.62
N TYR A 114 -10.22 -13.35 -6.20
CA TYR A 114 -9.73 -12.08 -5.65
C TYR A 114 -10.29 -11.84 -4.24
N ARG A 115 -11.62 -11.95 -4.10
CA ARG A 115 -12.30 -11.82 -2.81
C ARG A 115 -11.74 -12.80 -1.77
N GLN A 116 -11.58 -14.08 -2.12
CA GLN A 116 -11.04 -15.09 -1.22
C GLN A 116 -9.59 -14.80 -0.81
N ASN A 117 -8.76 -14.32 -1.72
CA ASN A 117 -7.40 -13.92 -1.42
C ASN A 117 -7.33 -12.74 -0.44
N LEU A 118 -8.21 -11.72 -0.61
CA LEU A 118 -8.31 -10.62 0.36
C LEU A 118 -8.74 -11.11 1.74
N ILE A 119 -9.75 -11.99 1.80
CA ILE A 119 -10.21 -12.59 3.06
C ILE A 119 -9.06 -13.36 3.73
N ARG A 120 -8.30 -14.13 2.97
CA ARG A 120 -7.12 -14.84 3.45
C ARG A 120 -6.10 -13.90 4.06
N PHE A 121 -5.72 -12.82 3.38
CA PHE A 121 -4.78 -11.82 3.91
C PHE A 121 -5.28 -11.23 5.23
N VAL A 122 -6.57 -10.89 5.31
CA VAL A 122 -7.21 -10.34 6.52
C VAL A 122 -7.15 -11.33 7.68
N GLN A 123 -7.58 -12.57 7.44
CA GLN A 123 -7.68 -13.58 8.51
C GLN A 123 -6.31 -14.00 9.03
N GLU A 124 -5.35 -14.25 8.13
CA GLU A 124 -4.00 -14.67 8.50
C GLU A 124 -3.23 -13.53 9.19
N THR A 125 -3.45 -12.26 8.80
CA THR A 125 -2.93 -11.09 9.53
C THR A 125 -3.44 -11.08 10.97
N ARG A 126 -4.75 -11.24 11.15
CA ARG A 126 -5.37 -11.26 12.49
C ARG A 126 -4.92 -12.46 13.33
N ALA A 127 -4.69 -13.60 12.72
CA ALA A 127 -4.16 -14.79 13.40
C ALA A 127 -2.77 -14.57 14.01
N LYS A 128 -1.99 -13.64 13.44
CA LYS A 128 -0.70 -13.17 14.00
C LYS A 128 -0.85 -12.09 15.07
N GLY A 129 -2.06 -11.65 15.38
CA GLY A 129 -2.32 -10.54 16.29
C GLY A 129 -1.98 -9.16 15.70
N ALA A 130 -1.81 -9.08 14.38
CA ALA A 130 -1.58 -7.86 13.63
C ALA A 130 -2.90 -7.28 13.09
N THR A 131 -2.88 -6.03 12.66
CA THR A 131 -4.05 -5.31 12.17
C THR A 131 -3.99 -5.16 10.65
N PRO A 132 -4.93 -5.77 9.88
CA PRO A 132 -5.04 -5.51 8.45
C PRO A 132 -5.73 -4.16 8.21
N VAL A 133 -5.30 -3.45 7.16
CA VAL A 133 -5.95 -2.26 6.61
C VAL A 133 -6.08 -2.47 5.10
N LEU A 134 -7.30 -2.43 4.60
CA LEU A 134 -7.58 -2.59 3.18
C LEU A 134 -7.61 -1.23 2.48
N PHE A 135 -7.03 -1.20 1.29
CA PHE A 135 -7.08 -0.07 0.38
C PHE A 135 -7.66 -0.51 -0.95
N SER A 136 -8.58 0.26 -1.54
CA SER A 136 -8.95 0.06 -2.94
C SER A 136 -7.78 0.41 -3.86
N SER A 137 -7.78 -0.12 -5.09
CA SER A 137 -6.79 0.28 -6.09
C SER A 137 -6.89 1.78 -6.37
N ILE A 138 -5.76 2.45 -6.55
CA ILE A 138 -5.77 3.81 -7.10
C ILE A 138 -6.32 3.77 -8.53
N VAL A 139 -6.86 4.88 -9.03
CA VAL A 139 -7.29 4.98 -10.43
C VAL A 139 -6.09 5.01 -11.37
N ARG A 140 -6.33 4.70 -12.65
CA ARG A 140 -5.44 5.10 -13.75
C ARG A 140 -5.90 6.46 -14.26
N ARG A 141 -4.97 7.24 -14.75
CA ARG A 141 -5.26 8.44 -15.51
C ARG A 141 -5.90 8.03 -16.86
N ASN A 142 -7.20 7.86 -16.87
CA ASN A 142 -7.95 7.39 -18.05
C ASN A 142 -9.11 8.35 -18.33
N PHE A 143 -8.79 9.50 -18.94
CA PHE A 143 -9.78 10.48 -19.38
C PHE A 143 -10.29 10.13 -20.77
N ASN A 144 -11.61 10.25 -20.97
CA ASN A 144 -12.23 10.15 -22.30
C ASN A 144 -12.07 11.47 -23.09
N ALA A 145 -12.61 11.53 -24.29
CA ALA A 145 -12.50 12.70 -25.17
C ALA A 145 -13.20 13.95 -24.59
N GLU A 146 -14.20 13.74 -23.74
CA GLU A 146 -14.96 14.79 -23.06
C GLU A 146 -14.26 15.29 -21.78
N GLY A 147 -13.11 14.70 -21.42
CA GLY A 147 -12.36 15.06 -20.23
C GLY A 147 -12.92 14.45 -18.93
N THR A 148 -13.73 13.43 -19.03
CA THR A 148 -14.23 12.67 -17.87
C THR A 148 -13.28 11.52 -17.52
N LEU A 149 -12.94 11.38 -16.25
CA LEU A 149 -12.17 10.23 -15.78
C LEU A 149 -13.07 8.97 -15.77
N VAL A 150 -12.61 7.91 -16.43
CA VAL A 150 -13.38 6.66 -16.58
C VAL A 150 -12.68 5.54 -15.81
N ASP A 151 -13.40 4.92 -14.87
CA ASP A 151 -12.85 3.78 -14.11
C ASP A 151 -12.42 2.62 -15.02
N THR A 152 -11.29 2.03 -14.68
CA THR A 152 -10.71 0.89 -15.40
C THR A 152 -10.60 -0.37 -14.54
N HIS A 153 -11.08 -0.33 -13.29
CA HIS A 153 -10.90 -1.43 -12.35
C HIS A 153 -12.14 -2.30 -12.16
N GLY A 154 -13.29 -1.88 -12.70
CA GLY A 154 -14.54 -2.64 -12.66
C GLY A 154 -14.91 -3.08 -11.23
N LEU A 155 -15.08 -4.38 -11.01
CA LEU A 155 -15.58 -4.90 -9.73
C LEU A 155 -14.51 -5.04 -8.63
N TYR A 156 -13.21 -4.91 -8.92
CA TYR A 156 -12.18 -5.15 -7.92
C TYR A 156 -12.23 -4.20 -6.71
N PRO A 157 -12.37 -2.88 -6.89
CA PRO A 157 -12.54 -1.98 -5.75
C PRO A 157 -13.83 -2.23 -4.97
N LEU A 158 -14.91 -2.61 -5.66
CA LEU A 158 -16.18 -2.97 -5.00
C LEU A 158 -15.99 -4.19 -4.08
N GLU A 159 -15.32 -5.24 -4.56
CA GLU A 159 -15.06 -6.42 -3.73
C GLU A 159 -14.16 -6.09 -2.54
N THR A 160 -13.19 -5.18 -2.68
CA THR A 160 -12.37 -4.71 -1.55
C THR A 160 -13.24 -4.00 -0.50
N ARG A 161 -14.16 -3.11 -0.91
CA ARG A 161 -15.14 -2.45 -0.02
C ARG A 161 -16.04 -3.47 0.71
N LEU A 162 -16.53 -4.46 -0.03
CA LEU A 162 -17.38 -5.51 0.54
C LEU A 162 -16.63 -6.38 1.56
N VAL A 163 -15.40 -6.79 1.27
CA VAL A 163 -14.57 -7.54 2.24
C VAL A 163 -14.30 -6.68 3.47
N ALA A 164 -13.99 -5.40 3.30
CA ALA A 164 -13.77 -4.50 4.43
C ALA A 164 -15.01 -4.41 5.33
N THR A 165 -16.19 -4.28 4.75
CA THR A 165 -17.48 -4.21 5.46
C THR A 165 -17.80 -5.53 6.14
N ASP A 166 -17.78 -6.65 5.42
CA ASP A 166 -18.18 -7.97 5.92
C ASP A 166 -17.27 -8.46 7.06
N PHE A 167 -16.00 -8.15 6.98
CA PHE A 167 -14.99 -8.55 7.97
C PHE A 167 -14.63 -7.43 8.95
N LYS A 168 -15.31 -6.27 8.89
CA LYS A 168 -15.05 -5.11 9.76
C LYS A 168 -13.56 -4.75 9.80
N VAL A 169 -12.97 -4.57 8.61
CA VAL A 169 -11.56 -4.20 8.44
C VAL A 169 -11.48 -2.69 8.23
N PRO A 170 -10.57 -1.97 8.88
CA PRO A 170 -10.27 -0.59 8.52
C PRO A 170 -10.01 -0.45 7.02
N PHE A 171 -10.66 0.51 6.38
CA PHE A 171 -10.65 0.65 4.93
C PHE A 171 -10.39 2.10 4.51
N ILE A 172 -9.57 2.27 3.50
CA ILE A 172 -9.28 3.56 2.87
C ILE A 172 -9.59 3.44 1.38
N ASP A 173 -10.52 4.25 0.91
CA ASP A 173 -10.99 4.25 -0.48
C ASP A 173 -10.07 5.08 -1.38
N LEU A 174 -8.90 4.53 -1.71
CA LEU A 174 -7.96 5.22 -2.59
C LEU A 174 -8.51 5.38 -4.01
N GLN A 175 -9.42 4.51 -4.50
CA GLN A 175 -10.03 4.71 -5.81
C GLN A 175 -10.76 6.06 -5.85
N TYR A 176 -11.66 6.30 -4.91
CA TYR A 176 -12.42 7.55 -4.83
C TYR A 176 -11.52 8.77 -4.62
N LEU A 177 -10.55 8.66 -3.71
CA LEU A 177 -9.65 9.78 -3.39
C LEU A 177 -8.74 10.14 -4.55
N THR A 178 -8.24 9.14 -5.28
CA THR A 178 -7.37 9.39 -6.44
C THR A 178 -8.15 9.82 -7.68
N GLU A 179 -9.42 9.43 -7.82
CA GLU A 179 -10.34 10.00 -8.81
C GLU A 179 -10.45 11.51 -8.62
N LEU A 180 -10.79 11.97 -7.41
CA LEU A 180 -10.85 13.40 -7.08
C LEU A 180 -9.49 14.11 -7.30
N LEU A 181 -8.38 13.44 -6.99
CA LEU A 181 -7.04 13.99 -7.23
C LEU A 181 -6.79 14.20 -8.72
N GLU A 182 -7.02 13.19 -9.56
CA GLU A 182 -6.84 13.28 -11.01
C GLU A 182 -7.72 14.38 -11.61
N GLU A 183 -9.00 14.44 -11.22
CA GLU A 183 -9.92 15.46 -11.67
C GLU A 183 -9.49 16.87 -11.25
N SER A 184 -8.95 17.04 -10.04
CA SER A 184 -8.46 18.33 -9.55
C SER A 184 -7.29 18.87 -10.36
N TYR A 185 -6.45 17.99 -10.92
CA TYR A 185 -5.36 18.33 -11.81
C TYR A 185 -5.82 18.52 -13.26
N GLY A 186 -6.96 17.92 -13.63
CA GLY A 186 -7.50 17.91 -14.99
C GLY A 186 -6.67 17.10 -15.98
N VAL A 187 -7.16 16.98 -17.21
CA VAL A 187 -6.58 16.11 -18.25
C VAL A 187 -5.08 16.34 -18.46
N GLU A 188 -4.65 17.57 -18.61
CA GLU A 188 -3.24 17.88 -18.87
C GLU A 188 -2.38 17.92 -17.59
N GLY A 189 -2.92 18.50 -16.53
CA GLY A 189 -2.19 18.64 -15.26
C GLY A 189 -1.88 17.32 -14.59
N SER A 190 -2.79 16.34 -14.68
CA SER A 190 -2.65 15.01 -14.08
C SER A 190 -1.51 14.16 -14.68
N LYS A 191 -1.04 14.48 -15.89
CA LYS A 191 0.18 13.88 -16.45
C LYS A 191 1.38 13.99 -15.50
N LYS A 192 1.44 15.04 -14.67
CA LYS A 192 2.51 15.25 -13.68
C LYS A 192 2.50 14.22 -12.54
N LEU A 193 1.34 13.63 -12.27
CA LEU A 193 1.20 12.57 -11.27
C LEU A 193 1.73 11.23 -11.77
N HIS A 194 1.87 11.08 -13.06
CA HIS A 194 2.28 9.88 -13.78
C HIS A 194 3.59 10.04 -14.53
N LEU A 195 3.93 9.06 -15.39
CA LEU A 195 5.21 9.07 -16.11
C LEU A 195 5.00 9.54 -17.55
N HIS A 196 4.96 10.83 -17.73
CA HIS A 196 4.88 11.48 -19.04
C HIS A 196 6.12 12.31 -19.29
N PHE A 197 6.94 11.87 -20.24
CA PHE A 197 8.19 12.52 -20.63
C PHE A 197 8.31 12.51 -22.14
N ASN A 198 8.64 13.65 -22.74
CA ASN A 198 9.06 13.71 -24.13
C ASN A 198 10.48 13.12 -24.29
N ALA A 199 10.86 12.81 -25.52
CA ALA A 199 12.21 12.35 -25.82
C ALA A 199 13.25 13.37 -25.32
N GLY A 200 14.20 12.91 -24.50
CA GLY A 200 15.28 13.74 -23.95
C GLY A 200 14.93 14.51 -22.66
N GLU A 201 13.69 14.49 -22.16
CA GLU A 201 13.32 15.14 -20.90
C GLU A 201 13.78 14.35 -19.68
N SER A 202 13.86 13.04 -19.77
CA SER A 202 14.31 12.18 -18.69
C SER A 202 15.70 11.62 -18.96
N THR A 203 16.59 11.70 -17.98
CA THR A 203 17.89 11.00 -18.06
C THR A 203 17.76 9.50 -17.90
N PHE A 204 16.66 9.04 -17.28
CA PHE A 204 16.39 7.63 -17.01
C PHE A 204 15.74 6.93 -18.22
N TYR A 205 14.76 7.58 -18.88
CA TYR A 205 14.10 7.06 -20.07
C TYR A 205 14.78 7.61 -21.34
N LYS A 206 15.34 6.70 -22.16
CA LYS A 206 16.02 7.07 -23.41
C LYS A 206 15.08 7.55 -24.50
N THR A 207 13.81 7.14 -24.43
CA THR A 207 12.74 7.47 -25.37
C THR A 207 11.61 8.16 -24.61
N GLU A 208 10.69 8.74 -25.36
CA GLU A 208 9.44 9.25 -24.75
C GLU A 208 8.73 8.18 -23.91
N LYS A 209 8.04 8.61 -22.88
CA LYS A 209 7.28 7.75 -21.98
C LYS A 209 5.89 8.34 -21.78
N HIS A 210 4.87 7.53 -22.01
CA HIS A 210 3.46 7.86 -21.75
C HIS A 210 2.84 6.71 -20.94
N ASP A 211 2.76 6.88 -19.63
CA ASP A 211 2.28 5.83 -18.73
C ASP A 211 1.26 6.43 -17.74
N ASP A 212 0.03 6.10 -17.94
CA ASP A 212 -1.12 6.57 -17.19
C ASP A 212 -1.44 5.70 -15.95
N THR A 213 -0.55 4.77 -15.60
CA THR A 213 -0.73 3.84 -14.47
C THR A 213 0.30 4.08 -13.37
N HIS A 214 1.59 4.14 -13.75
CA HIS A 214 2.66 4.26 -12.76
C HIS A 214 2.88 5.72 -12.37
N LEU A 215 3.36 5.91 -11.15
CA LEU A 215 3.39 7.23 -10.51
C LEU A 215 4.77 7.88 -10.62
N SER A 216 4.78 9.18 -10.82
CA SER A 216 5.93 10.04 -10.56
C SER A 216 6.15 10.16 -9.03
N LEU A 217 7.26 10.76 -8.60
CA LEU A 217 7.48 11.09 -7.20
C LEU A 217 6.38 12.01 -6.66
N LEU A 218 5.89 12.96 -7.46
CA LEU A 218 4.77 13.83 -7.10
C LEU A 218 3.51 12.99 -6.88
N GLY A 219 3.11 12.15 -7.85
CA GLY A 219 1.92 11.31 -7.73
C GLY A 219 1.99 10.37 -6.54
N ALA A 220 3.13 9.69 -6.34
CA ALA A 220 3.34 8.82 -5.18
C ALA A 220 3.20 9.58 -3.85
N THR A 221 3.73 10.82 -3.78
CA THR A 221 3.66 11.66 -2.58
C THR A 221 2.24 12.13 -2.30
N GLU A 222 1.51 12.61 -3.31
CA GLU A 222 0.13 13.06 -3.15
C GLU A 222 -0.79 11.91 -2.71
N ILE A 223 -0.65 10.73 -3.30
CA ILE A 223 -1.43 9.55 -2.89
C ILE A 223 -1.07 9.11 -1.46
N ALA A 224 0.20 9.13 -1.09
CA ALA A 224 0.60 8.86 0.29
C ALA A 224 -0.02 9.86 1.28
N LYS A 225 -0.07 11.16 0.93
CA LYS A 225 -0.76 12.18 1.76
C LYS A 225 -2.25 11.86 1.94
N LEU A 226 -2.94 11.46 0.87
CA LEU A 226 -4.34 11.04 0.95
C LEU A 226 -4.52 9.85 1.89
N ALA A 227 -3.71 8.80 1.74
CA ALA A 227 -3.74 7.63 2.61
C ALA A 227 -3.50 8.01 4.08
N ILE A 228 -2.54 8.89 4.36
CA ILE A 228 -2.22 9.36 5.71
C ILE A 228 -3.34 10.23 6.28
N ALA A 229 -3.96 11.09 5.47
CA ALA A 229 -5.10 11.91 5.91
C ALA A 229 -6.28 11.05 6.35
N GLU A 230 -6.58 9.97 5.62
CA GLU A 230 -7.64 9.02 6.01
C GLU A 230 -7.24 8.17 7.23
N LEU A 231 -5.99 7.74 7.34
CA LEU A 231 -5.48 7.03 8.53
C LEU A 231 -5.67 7.85 9.81
N LYS A 232 -5.48 9.17 9.76
CA LYS A 232 -5.69 10.07 10.91
C LYS A 232 -7.15 10.05 11.40
N LYS A 233 -8.12 9.74 10.53
CA LYS A 233 -9.55 9.68 10.86
C LYS A 233 -9.97 8.33 11.46
N THR A 234 -9.13 7.29 11.36
CA THR A 234 -9.42 5.96 11.90
C THR A 234 -9.23 5.89 13.41
N ASP A 235 -9.75 4.82 14.04
CA ASP A 235 -9.50 4.52 15.47
C ASP A 235 -8.22 3.70 15.71
N LEU A 236 -7.37 3.56 14.68
CA LEU A 236 -6.11 2.82 14.80
C LEU A 236 -5.10 3.58 15.65
N ASP A 237 -4.44 2.89 16.57
CA ASP A 237 -3.37 3.48 17.38
C ASP A 237 -2.19 4.00 16.55
N LEU A 238 -2.03 3.46 15.33
CA LEU A 238 -1.02 3.88 14.36
C LEU A 238 -1.05 5.39 14.09
N LYS A 239 -2.25 6.03 14.14
CA LYS A 239 -2.40 7.48 13.93
C LYS A 239 -1.60 8.34 14.90
N LYS A 240 -1.29 7.83 16.10
CA LYS A 240 -0.51 8.53 17.13
C LYS A 240 0.97 8.73 16.72
N HIS A 241 1.40 8.02 15.69
CA HIS A 241 2.76 8.02 15.16
C HIS A 241 2.89 8.78 13.83
N ILE A 242 1.80 9.38 13.36
CA ILE A 242 1.81 10.24 12.16
C ILE A 242 2.27 11.63 12.57
N LYS A 243 3.27 12.13 11.82
CA LYS A 243 3.83 13.48 11.99
C LYS A 243 2.83 14.58 11.62
#